data_1dd469ce3cb912665c5cb79cfe6d34b0
#
_entry.id   1dd469ce3cb912665c5cb79cfe6d34b0
#
_cell.length_a   1.000
_cell.length_b   1.000
_cell.length_c   1.000
_cell.angle_alpha   90.00
_cell.angle_beta   90.00
_cell.angle_gamma   90.00
#
_symmetry.space_group_name_H-M   'P 1'
#
loop_
_entity.id
_entity.type
_entity.pdbx_description
1 polymer ?
#
loop_
_entity_poly.entity_id
_entity_poly.type
_entity_poly.pdbx_seq_one_letter_code
_entity_poly.pdbx_strand_id
1 'polypeptide(L)'
;MLTIGQFSKTCMVTVKALRHYDAVGILHPCRVNEETGYRYYSEDQIPTMILINKLKRCGFSLADIKDIMSADKDVLIARLKKQRGVILGEIDSRRDTVTEIDEYIASLERTGDIMSKEYKIELVNTESVNVIANRQNMSVDDFGRYYGMLYKRCWEENIVLNGICMAIYHDEEFDPENSDIELALGVKDGERYDRTIEGGLCAVTTHYGSYAKLSEAYGAVMKWISENGCRIAAAPYEIYVRTQFDKIPVEDWETRIFFPVIKE
;
A
#
# COMPACT_ATOMS: atom_id res chain seq x y z
N MET A 1 3.88 -39.41 -32.31
CA MET A 1 3.03 -38.22 -32.56
C MET A 1 1.66 -38.43 -31.91
N LEU A 2 1.18 -37.45 -31.18
CA LEU A 2 -0.08 -37.46 -30.45
C LEU A 2 -1.09 -36.55 -31.14
N THR A 3 -2.33 -36.98 -31.24
CA THR A 3 -3.42 -36.07 -31.63
C THR A 3 -3.60 -35.01 -30.57
N ILE A 4 -4.19 -33.86 -30.92
CA ILE A 4 -4.49 -32.77 -29.94
C ILE A 4 -5.27 -33.27 -28.72
N GLY A 5 -6.18 -34.24 -28.88
CA GLY A 5 -6.92 -34.85 -27.79
C GLY A 5 -6.03 -35.72 -26.87
N GLN A 6 -5.14 -36.53 -27.46
CA GLN A 6 -4.19 -37.33 -26.71
C GLN A 6 -3.19 -36.44 -25.95
N PHE A 7 -2.64 -35.43 -26.60
CA PHE A 7 -1.71 -34.46 -25.99
C PHE A 7 -2.40 -33.66 -24.87
N SER A 8 -3.64 -33.23 -25.07
CA SER A 8 -4.50 -32.58 -24.07
C SER A 8 -4.62 -33.44 -22.79
N LYS A 9 -4.94 -34.75 -22.97
CA LYS A 9 -5.08 -35.68 -21.85
C LYS A 9 -3.74 -35.93 -21.17
N THR A 10 -2.66 -36.13 -21.92
CA THR A 10 -1.32 -36.37 -21.37
C THR A 10 -0.80 -35.20 -20.56
N CYS A 11 -1.03 -33.97 -21.04
CA CYS A 11 -0.52 -32.74 -20.38
C CYS A 11 -1.52 -32.12 -19.41
N MET A 12 -2.70 -32.70 -19.22
CA MET A 12 -3.78 -32.18 -18.36
C MET A 12 -4.16 -30.72 -18.70
N VAL A 13 -4.32 -30.44 -19.99
CA VAL A 13 -4.69 -29.13 -20.52
C VAL A 13 -5.84 -29.27 -21.52
N THR A 14 -6.74 -28.30 -21.58
CA THR A 14 -7.88 -28.39 -22.48
C THR A 14 -7.46 -28.21 -23.94
N VAL A 15 -8.15 -28.85 -24.89
CA VAL A 15 -7.97 -28.64 -26.33
C VAL A 15 -8.16 -27.16 -26.70
N LYS A 16 -9.07 -26.46 -26.03
CA LYS A 16 -9.27 -25.01 -26.21
C LYS A 16 -8.02 -24.21 -25.84
N ALA A 17 -7.38 -24.57 -24.73
CA ALA A 17 -6.12 -23.92 -24.30
C ALA A 17 -4.99 -24.19 -25.29
N LEU A 18 -4.84 -25.43 -25.80
CA LEU A 18 -3.83 -25.77 -26.81
C LEU A 18 -4.02 -24.97 -28.12
N ARG A 19 -5.26 -24.80 -28.57
CA ARG A 19 -5.56 -23.94 -29.71
C ARG A 19 -5.21 -22.46 -29.45
N HIS A 20 -5.45 -22.01 -28.22
CA HIS A 20 -5.10 -20.66 -27.83
C HIS A 20 -3.58 -20.46 -27.76
N TYR A 21 -2.84 -21.44 -27.21
CA TYR A 21 -1.38 -21.40 -27.16
C TYR A 21 -0.73 -21.40 -28.55
N ASP A 22 -1.34 -22.13 -29.50
CA ASP A 22 -0.96 -22.08 -30.91
C ASP A 22 -1.22 -20.67 -31.49
N ALA A 23 -2.39 -20.10 -31.26
CA ALA A 23 -2.77 -18.78 -31.79
C ALA A 23 -1.91 -17.64 -31.25
N VAL A 24 -1.49 -17.69 -29.96
CA VAL A 24 -0.62 -16.65 -29.34
C VAL A 24 0.88 -16.95 -29.51
N GLY A 25 1.23 -18.08 -30.14
CA GLY A 25 2.60 -18.44 -30.47
C GLY A 25 3.44 -18.92 -29.28
N ILE A 26 2.82 -19.55 -28.27
CA ILE A 26 3.50 -20.14 -27.10
C ILE A 26 3.87 -21.60 -27.37
N LEU A 27 2.96 -22.36 -27.98
CA LEU A 27 3.18 -23.76 -28.31
C LEU A 27 2.45 -24.11 -29.61
N HIS A 28 3.22 -24.31 -30.69
CA HIS A 28 2.68 -24.72 -32.00
C HIS A 28 2.60 -26.26 -32.11
N PRO A 29 1.60 -26.80 -32.81
CA PRO A 29 1.59 -28.21 -33.18
C PRO A 29 2.79 -28.52 -34.06
N CYS A 30 3.38 -29.70 -33.91
CA CYS A 30 4.50 -30.13 -34.79
C CYS A 30 4.03 -30.41 -36.21
N ARG A 31 2.74 -30.68 -36.43
CA ARG A 31 2.12 -30.91 -37.72
C ARG A 31 0.64 -30.52 -37.70
N VAL A 32 0.18 -29.87 -38.75
CA VAL A 32 -1.24 -29.67 -39.04
C VAL A 32 -1.54 -30.41 -40.34
N ASN A 33 -2.59 -31.22 -40.35
CA ASN A 33 -3.05 -31.87 -41.59
C ASN A 33 -3.72 -30.80 -42.45
N GLU A 34 -3.25 -30.63 -43.70
CA GLU A 34 -3.69 -29.54 -44.57
C GLU A 34 -5.13 -29.75 -45.07
N GLU A 35 -5.58 -31.01 -45.22
CA GLU A 35 -6.93 -31.31 -45.68
C GLU A 35 -7.99 -31.20 -44.59
N THR A 36 -7.64 -31.64 -43.35
CA THR A 36 -8.62 -31.73 -42.25
C THR A 36 -8.44 -30.65 -41.17
N GLY A 37 -7.32 -29.90 -41.20
CA GLY A 37 -6.95 -28.94 -40.16
C GLY A 37 -6.59 -29.59 -38.81
N TYR A 38 -6.43 -30.91 -38.79
CA TYR A 38 -6.17 -31.63 -37.53
C TYR A 38 -4.72 -31.41 -37.04
N ARG A 39 -4.61 -31.08 -35.72
CA ARG A 39 -3.33 -30.74 -35.07
C ARG A 39 -2.72 -31.94 -34.40
N TYR A 40 -1.41 -32.13 -34.61
CA TYR A 40 -0.60 -33.19 -33.99
C TYR A 40 0.56 -32.57 -33.22
N TYR A 41 0.89 -33.17 -32.08
CA TYR A 41 2.00 -32.77 -31.20
C TYR A 41 2.99 -33.92 -31.06
N SER A 42 4.28 -33.60 -30.85
CA SER A 42 5.27 -34.59 -30.53
C SER A 42 5.38 -34.83 -29.03
N GLU A 43 5.90 -36.00 -28.63
CA GLU A 43 6.19 -36.31 -27.25
C GLU A 43 7.26 -35.39 -26.65
N ASP A 44 8.18 -34.89 -27.49
CA ASP A 44 9.22 -33.92 -27.11
C ASP A 44 8.65 -32.55 -26.70
N GLN A 45 7.38 -32.27 -27.01
CA GLN A 45 6.69 -31.04 -26.60
C GLN A 45 6.06 -31.16 -25.20
N ILE A 46 6.02 -32.36 -24.60
CA ILE A 46 5.45 -32.58 -23.27
C ILE A 46 6.22 -31.79 -22.20
N PRO A 47 7.57 -31.81 -22.13
CA PRO A 47 8.29 -30.98 -21.15
C PRO A 47 7.99 -29.49 -21.25
N THR A 48 7.86 -28.97 -22.47
CA THR A 48 7.51 -27.58 -22.75
C THR A 48 6.12 -27.26 -22.20
N MET A 49 5.14 -28.11 -22.43
CA MET A 49 3.77 -27.93 -21.90
C MET A 49 3.74 -27.99 -20.37
N ILE A 50 4.53 -28.88 -19.76
CA ILE A 50 4.68 -28.95 -18.31
C ILE A 50 5.24 -27.63 -17.75
N LEU A 51 6.24 -27.06 -18.40
CA LEU A 51 6.82 -25.77 -18.01
C LEU A 51 5.78 -24.65 -18.09
N ILE A 52 5.04 -24.57 -19.20
CA ILE A 52 3.94 -23.60 -19.36
C ILE A 52 2.94 -23.72 -18.22
N ASN A 53 2.49 -24.93 -17.87
CA ASN A 53 1.57 -25.16 -16.77
C ASN A 53 2.15 -24.75 -15.41
N LYS A 54 3.44 -25.00 -15.17
CA LYS A 54 4.12 -24.56 -13.93
C LYS A 54 4.16 -23.03 -13.84
N LEU A 55 4.56 -22.34 -14.90
CA LEU A 55 4.62 -20.87 -14.92
C LEU A 55 3.24 -20.23 -14.73
N LYS A 56 2.19 -20.79 -15.36
CA LYS A 56 0.81 -20.36 -15.14
C LYS A 56 0.38 -20.46 -13.68
N ARG A 57 0.70 -21.58 -13.02
CA ARG A 57 0.40 -21.75 -11.57
C ARG A 57 1.17 -20.78 -10.68
N CYS A 58 2.33 -20.32 -11.14
CA CYS A 58 3.08 -19.26 -10.45
C CYS A 58 2.53 -17.85 -10.71
N GLY A 59 1.42 -17.69 -11.47
CA GLY A 59 0.79 -16.40 -11.71
C GLY A 59 1.35 -15.61 -12.89
N PHE A 60 2.18 -16.22 -13.75
CA PHE A 60 2.65 -15.54 -14.97
C PHE A 60 1.55 -15.45 -16.03
N SER A 61 1.46 -14.30 -16.68
CA SER A 61 0.61 -14.11 -17.86
C SER A 61 1.13 -14.92 -19.06
N LEU A 62 0.28 -15.13 -20.06
CA LEU A 62 0.73 -15.81 -21.29
C LEU A 62 1.80 -15.02 -22.04
N ALA A 63 1.75 -13.68 -21.98
CA ALA A 63 2.80 -12.82 -22.56
C ALA A 63 4.13 -13.04 -21.85
N ASP A 64 4.14 -13.01 -20.50
CA ASP A 64 5.34 -13.29 -19.71
C ASP A 64 5.91 -14.69 -19.99
N ILE A 65 5.03 -15.70 -20.10
CA ILE A 65 5.45 -17.08 -20.40
C ILE A 65 6.13 -17.15 -21.76
N LYS A 66 5.60 -16.49 -22.78
CA LYS A 66 6.20 -16.44 -24.11
C LYS A 66 7.61 -15.84 -24.07
N ASP A 67 7.78 -14.74 -23.35
CA ASP A 67 9.07 -14.08 -23.19
C ASP A 67 10.06 -14.95 -22.41
N ILE A 68 9.59 -15.57 -21.32
CA ILE A 68 10.41 -16.46 -20.48
C ILE A 68 10.91 -17.68 -21.25
N MET A 69 10.07 -18.26 -22.12
CA MET A 69 10.43 -19.44 -22.89
C MET A 69 11.52 -19.18 -23.95
N SER A 70 11.69 -17.94 -24.36
CA SER A 70 12.76 -17.50 -25.26
C SER A 70 14.01 -16.99 -24.53
N ALA A 71 13.94 -16.84 -23.19
CA ALA A 71 15.01 -16.31 -22.37
C ALA A 71 15.98 -17.39 -21.84
N ASP A 72 17.15 -16.96 -21.42
CA ASP A 72 18.12 -17.83 -20.76
C ASP A 72 17.69 -18.17 -19.30
N LYS A 73 18.43 -19.12 -18.71
CA LYS A 73 18.16 -19.63 -17.36
C LYS A 73 18.23 -18.54 -16.27
N ASP A 74 19.13 -17.57 -16.43
CA ASP A 74 19.34 -16.54 -15.41
C ASP A 74 18.18 -15.55 -15.39
N VAL A 75 17.63 -15.19 -16.53
CA VAL A 75 16.42 -14.38 -16.67
C VAL A 75 15.21 -15.10 -16.07
N LEU A 76 15.05 -16.40 -16.34
CA LEU A 76 13.99 -17.20 -15.73
C LEU A 76 14.09 -17.18 -14.20
N ILE A 77 15.30 -17.41 -13.66
CA ILE A 77 15.54 -17.39 -12.20
C ILE A 77 15.19 -16.01 -11.61
N ALA A 78 15.60 -14.92 -12.25
CA ALA A 78 15.32 -13.57 -11.78
C ALA A 78 13.81 -13.28 -11.76
N ARG A 79 13.08 -13.66 -12.81
CA ARG A 79 11.63 -13.49 -12.88
C ARG A 79 10.89 -14.33 -11.83
N LEU A 80 11.31 -15.58 -11.59
CA LEU A 80 10.76 -16.43 -10.54
C LEU A 80 11.00 -15.85 -9.13
N LYS A 81 12.20 -15.29 -8.87
CA LYS A 81 12.50 -14.61 -7.61
C LYS A 81 11.59 -13.38 -7.39
N LYS A 82 11.41 -12.57 -8.44
CA LYS A 82 10.50 -11.41 -8.39
C LYS A 82 9.06 -11.85 -8.10
N GLN A 83 8.56 -12.83 -8.84
CA GLN A 83 7.19 -13.34 -8.65
C GLN A 83 6.97 -13.93 -7.25
N ARG A 84 7.99 -14.65 -6.71
CA ARG A 84 7.94 -15.12 -5.33
C ARG A 84 7.81 -13.96 -4.34
N GLY A 85 8.53 -12.85 -4.57
CA GLY A 85 8.42 -11.65 -3.73
C GLY A 85 7.02 -11.06 -3.74
N VAL A 86 6.38 -10.97 -4.92
CA VAL A 86 4.99 -10.50 -5.05
C VAL A 86 4.04 -11.39 -4.24
N ILE A 87 4.13 -12.72 -4.42
CA ILE A 87 3.25 -13.66 -3.70
C ILE A 87 3.48 -13.60 -2.19
N LEU A 88 4.73 -13.43 -1.72
CA LEU A 88 5.00 -13.26 -0.29
C LEU A 88 4.36 -11.99 0.26
N GLY A 89 4.45 -10.87 -0.48
CA GLY A 89 3.78 -9.62 -0.11
C GLY A 89 2.24 -9.77 -0.04
N GLU A 90 1.63 -10.51 -1.00
CA GLU A 90 0.20 -10.81 -0.96
C GLU A 90 -0.18 -11.67 0.26
N ILE A 91 0.67 -12.65 0.62
CA ILE A 91 0.45 -13.48 1.81
C ILE A 91 0.50 -12.65 3.08
N ASP A 92 1.48 -11.76 3.21
CA ASP A 92 1.63 -10.90 4.39
C ASP A 92 0.43 -9.95 4.49
N SER A 93 0.03 -9.30 3.39
CA SER A 93 -1.19 -8.47 3.35
C SER A 93 -2.47 -9.24 3.73
N ARG A 94 -2.60 -10.52 3.31
CA ARG A 94 -3.74 -11.35 3.71
C ARG A 94 -3.69 -11.75 5.17
N ARG A 95 -2.50 -11.96 5.76
CA ARG A 95 -2.34 -12.21 7.19
C ARG A 95 -2.78 -11.01 8.01
N ASP A 96 -2.40 -9.80 7.60
CA ASP A 96 -2.82 -8.55 8.24
C ASP A 96 -4.36 -8.43 8.22
N THR A 97 -4.99 -8.73 7.07
CA THR A 97 -6.46 -8.77 6.95
C THR A 97 -7.11 -9.78 7.90
N VAL A 98 -6.52 -10.97 8.07
CA VAL A 98 -7.03 -11.98 9.01
C VAL A 98 -6.93 -11.47 10.44
N THR A 99 -5.81 -10.88 10.82
CA THR A 99 -5.63 -10.27 12.15
C THR A 99 -6.69 -9.19 12.41
N GLU A 100 -6.97 -8.34 11.43
CA GLU A 100 -8.01 -7.31 11.52
C GLU A 100 -9.41 -7.94 11.73
N ILE A 101 -9.74 -8.99 10.99
CA ILE A 101 -11.01 -9.72 11.17
C ILE A 101 -11.11 -10.33 12.58
N ASP A 102 -10.03 -10.92 13.09
CA ASP A 102 -10.01 -11.50 14.43
C ASP A 102 -10.22 -10.43 15.51
N GLU A 103 -9.64 -9.21 15.33
CA GLU A 103 -9.88 -8.07 16.22
C GLU A 103 -11.34 -7.61 16.17
N TYR A 104 -11.97 -7.54 14.98
CA TYR A 104 -13.40 -7.21 14.86
C TYR A 104 -14.29 -8.24 15.53
N ILE A 105 -14.00 -9.54 15.36
CA ILE A 105 -14.74 -10.61 16.03
C ILE A 105 -14.63 -10.45 17.54
N ALA A 106 -13.41 -10.30 18.08
CA ALA A 106 -13.18 -10.13 19.51
C ALA A 106 -13.88 -8.88 20.07
N SER A 107 -13.96 -7.81 19.28
CA SER A 107 -14.67 -6.58 19.63
C SER A 107 -16.17 -6.81 19.72
N LEU A 108 -16.77 -7.40 18.69
CA LEU A 108 -18.19 -7.72 18.65
C LEU A 108 -18.62 -8.66 19.79
N GLU A 109 -17.80 -9.66 20.10
CA GLU A 109 -18.05 -10.59 21.20
C GLU A 109 -18.01 -9.90 22.58
N ARG A 110 -17.15 -8.89 22.75
CA ARG A 110 -16.96 -8.18 24.02
C ARG A 110 -17.97 -7.05 24.23
N THR A 111 -18.22 -6.24 23.22
CA THR A 111 -18.97 -4.97 23.33
C THR A 111 -20.23 -4.91 22.47
N GLY A 112 -20.37 -5.83 21.51
CA GLY A 112 -21.42 -5.75 20.49
C GLY A 112 -21.22 -4.64 19.46
N ASP A 113 -20.06 -3.97 19.46
CA ASP A 113 -19.71 -2.87 18.54
C ASP A 113 -18.39 -3.17 17.80
N ILE A 114 -18.35 -2.87 16.51
CA ILE A 114 -17.15 -2.97 15.68
C ILE A 114 -16.13 -1.88 16.04
N MET A 115 -16.61 -0.71 16.45
CA MET A 115 -15.82 0.47 16.85
C MET A 115 -15.38 0.37 18.31
N SER A 116 -14.51 -0.55 18.67
CA SER A 116 -14.23 -0.88 20.08
C SER A 116 -13.04 -0.17 20.72
N LYS A 117 -12.27 0.60 19.96
CA LYS A 117 -11.17 1.36 20.53
C LYS A 117 -11.72 2.69 21.08
N GLU A 118 -11.78 2.80 22.41
CA GLU A 118 -12.06 4.09 23.04
C GLU A 118 -10.88 5.02 22.84
N TYR A 119 -11.04 6.00 21.94
CA TYR A 119 -10.09 7.07 21.78
C TYR A 119 -10.34 8.17 22.83
N LYS A 120 -9.34 8.47 23.63
CA LYS A 120 -9.38 9.61 24.54
C LYS A 120 -9.14 10.88 23.74
N ILE A 121 -10.12 11.75 23.66
CA ILE A 121 -10.02 13.06 23.02
C ILE A 121 -9.81 14.13 24.07
N GLU A 122 -8.83 14.99 23.88
CA GLU A 122 -8.47 16.08 24.77
C GLU A 122 -8.47 17.41 24.02
N LEU A 123 -8.92 18.48 24.67
CA LEU A 123 -8.72 19.84 24.17
C LEU A 123 -7.37 20.35 24.65
N VAL A 124 -6.51 20.68 23.71
CA VAL A 124 -5.15 21.16 23.99
C VAL A 124 -4.91 22.48 23.26
N ASN A 125 -4.35 23.46 23.94
CA ASN A 125 -3.76 24.63 23.27
C ASN A 125 -2.36 24.24 22.77
N THR A 126 -2.18 24.20 21.46
CA THR A 126 -0.88 23.94 20.85
C THR A 126 -0.08 25.22 20.70
N GLU A 127 1.24 25.11 20.75
CA GLU A 127 2.16 26.18 20.43
C GLU A 127 2.38 26.30 18.93
N SER A 128 2.79 27.48 18.45
CA SER A 128 3.19 27.67 17.06
C SER A 128 4.50 26.93 16.78
N VAL A 129 4.61 26.34 15.58
CA VAL A 129 5.79 25.59 15.16
C VAL A 129 6.31 26.14 13.85
N ASN A 130 7.59 26.55 13.84
CA ASN A 130 8.29 26.90 12.61
C ASN A 130 8.69 25.63 11.85
N VAL A 131 8.45 25.58 10.55
CA VAL A 131 8.64 24.37 9.74
C VAL A 131 9.35 24.64 8.42
N ILE A 132 10.07 23.64 7.95
CA ILE A 132 10.42 23.45 6.54
C ILE A 132 9.32 22.55 5.94
N ALA A 133 8.69 22.97 4.86
CA ALA A 133 7.49 22.32 4.34
C ALA A 133 7.52 22.11 2.82
N ASN A 134 6.72 21.14 2.39
CA ASN A 134 6.43 20.87 0.98
C ASN A 134 4.93 20.57 0.86
N ARG A 135 4.19 21.46 0.18
CA ARG A 135 2.76 21.30 -0.12
C ARG A 135 2.55 21.09 -1.60
N GLN A 136 1.85 20.03 -1.93
CA GLN A 136 1.42 19.72 -3.30
C GLN A 136 0.37 18.61 -3.28
N ASN A 137 -0.24 18.38 -4.44
CA ASN A 137 -1.01 17.16 -4.63
C ASN A 137 -0.06 15.98 -4.69
N MET A 138 -0.33 14.95 -3.84
CA MET A 138 0.48 13.74 -3.76
C MET A 138 -0.35 12.54 -3.31
N SER A 139 0.13 11.33 -3.63
CA SER A 139 -0.34 10.10 -2.99
C SER A 139 0.26 9.94 -1.60
N VAL A 140 -0.48 9.34 -0.67
CA VAL A 140 0.04 9.00 0.66
C VAL A 140 1.21 8.00 0.58
N ASP A 141 1.27 7.18 -0.46
CA ASP A 141 2.37 6.25 -0.71
C ASP A 141 3.69 6.95 -1.04
N ASP A 142 3.63 8.20 -1.50
CA ASP A 142 4.80 9.02 -1.82
C ASP A 142 5.42 9.75 -0.60
N PHE A 143 4.82 9.68 0.59
CA PHE A 143 5.31 10.38 1.80
C PHE A 143 6.79 10.12 2.07
N GLY A 144 7.23 8.88 1.99
CA GLY A 144 8.64 8.53 2.20
C GLY A 144 9.59 9.27 1.26
N ARG A 145 9.20 9.45 0.00
CA ARG A 145 9.96 10.19 -1.01
C ARG A 145 10.05 11.68 -0.67
N TYR A 146 8.92 12.31 -0.36
CA TYR A 146 8.88 13.75 -0.10
C TYR A 146 9.48 14.13 1.24
N TYR A 147 9.29 13.33 2.30
CA TYR A 147 10.06 13.50 3.54
C TYR A 147 11.56 13.35 3.32
N GLY A 148 11.98 12.38 2.50
CA GLY A 148 13.39 12.23 2.11
C GLY A 148 13.96 13.49 1.46
N MET A 149 13.18 14.19 0.62
CA MET A 149 13.58 15.47 0.03
C MET A 149 13.69 16.59 1.07
N LEU A 150 12.75 16.68 2.02
CA LEU A 150 12.79 17.65 3.12
C LEU A 150 13.99 17.43 4.04
N TYR A 151 14.24 16.18 4.47
CA TYR A 151 15.42 15.85 5.27
C TYR A 151 16.72 16.17 4.55
N LYS A 152 16.82 15.88 3.25
CA LYS A 152 17.98 16.22 2.42
C LYS A 152 18.21 17.73 2.38
N ARG A 153 17.16 18.51 2.16
CA ARG A 153 17.22 19.98 2.16
C ARG A 153 17.71 20.52 3.50
N CYS A 154 17.15 20.03 4.61
CA CYS A 154 17.59 20.42 5.96
C CYS A 154 19.08 20.11 6.20
N TRP A 155 19.55 18.95 5.73
CA TRP A 155 20.97 18.59 5.79
C TRP A 155 21.86 19.53 4.98
N GLU A 156 21.49 19.81 3.72
CA GLU A 156 22.27 20.68 2.81
C GLU A 156 22.31 22.13 3.30
N GLU A 157 21.21 22.62 3.90
CA GLU A 157 21.09 23.98 4.43
C GLU A 157 21.55 24.10 5.90
N ASN A 158 22.01 23.01 6.55
CA ASN A 158 22.41 22.91 7.95
C ASN A 158 21.33 23.35 8.95
N ILE A 159 20.05 23.05 8.66
CA ILE A 159 18.90 23.38 9.51
C ILE A 159 18.73 22.33 10.59
N VAL A 160 18.67 22.75 11.85
CA VAL A 160 18.50 21.84 12.99
C VAL A 160 17.01 21.61 13.27
N LEU A 161 16.59 20.34 13.17
CA LEU A 161 15.22 19.94 13.41
C LEU A 161 14.92 19.80 14.92
N ASN A 162 13.63 20.01 15.29
CA ASN A 162 13.16 19.84 16.67
C ASN A 162 12.51 18.46 16.93
N GLY A 163 12.46 17.59 15.92
CA GLY A 163 11.91 16.24 16.00
C GLY A 163 10.44 16.13 15.61
N ILE A 164 9.76 17.23 15.29
CA ILE A 164 8.37 17.19 14.80
C ILE A 164 8.35 16.83 13.32
N CYS A 165 7.60 15.77 13.00
CA CYS A 165 7.31 15.34 11.63
C CYS A 165 5.80 15.29 11.46
N MET A 166 5.23 16.08 10.54
CA MET A 166 3.79 16.24 10.40
C MET A 166 3.30 16.23 8.96
N ALA A 167 2.04 15.80 8.77
CA ALA A 167 1.27 15.93 7.55
C ALA A 167 0.00 16.74 7.81
N ILE A 168 -0.30 17.71 6.96
CA ILE A 168 -1.47 18.59 7.05
C ILE A 168 -2.32 18.33 5.80
N TYR A 169 -3.61 18.05 5.98
CA TYR A 169 -4.54 17.70 4.91
C TYR A 169 -5.43 18.91 4.60
N HIS A 170 -5.23 19.52 3.43
CA HIS A 170 -5.88 20.77 3.05
C HIS A 170 -7.17 20.60 2.25
N ASP A 171 -7.39 19.40 1.66
CA ASP A 171 -8.60 19.10 0.91
C ASP A 171 -9.81 18.91 1.81
N GLU A 172 -11.00 19.23 1.29
CA GLU A 172 -12.28 18.88 1.91
C GLU A 172 -12.63 17.39 1.72
N GLU A 173 -12.15 16.78 0.63
CA GLU A 173 -12.32 15.35 0.31
C GLU A 173 -10.95 14.68 0.27
N PHE A 174 -10.83 13.51 0.91
CA PHE A 174 -9.58 12.75 0.93
C PHE A 174 -9.53 11.77 -0.26
N ASP A 175 -8.48 11.90 -1.08
CA ASP A 175 -8.12 10.93 -2.13
C ASP A 175 -6.71 10.38 -1.84
N PRO A 176 -6.56 9.08 -1.50
CA PRO A 176 -5.26 8.52 -1.16
C PRO A 176 -4.24 8.61 -2.30
N GLU A 177 -4.71 8.73 -3.55
CA GLU A 177 -3.84 8.81 -4.73
C GLU A 177 -3.45 10.25 -5.08
N ASN A 178 -4.24 11.27 -4.68
CA ASN A 178 -4.03 12.64 -5.15
C ASN A 178 -4.68 13.71 -4.26
N SER A 179 -4.30 13.82 -3.00
CA SER A 179 -4.75 14.90 -2.11
C SER A 179 -3.76 16.04 -1.98
N ASP A 180 -4.26 17.26 -1.71
CA ASP A 180 -3.47 18.46 -1.38
C ASP A 180 -2.93 18.31 0.06
N ILE A 181 -1.72 17.79 0.16
CA ILE A 181 -1.07 17.47 1.44
C ILE A 181 0.18 18.32 1.58
N GLU A 182 0.39 18.80 2.79
CA GLU A 182 1.61 19.48 3.19
C GLU A 182 2.39 18.64 4.18
N LEU A 183 3.56 18.19 3.79
CA LEU A 183 4.50 17.51 4.67
C LEU A 183 5.44 18.54 5.25
N ALA A 184 5.66 18.49 6.57
CA ALA A 184 6.45 19.48 7.27
C ALA A 184 7.35 18.86 8.34
N LEU A 185 8.52 19.46 8.51
CA LEU A 185 9.50 19.15 9.56
C LEU A 185 9.68 20.38 10.45
N GLY A 186 9.46 20.20 11.74
CA GLY A 186 9.66 21.26 12.72
C GLY A 186 11.14 21.61 12.89
N VAL A 187 11.45 22.89 12.98
CA VAL A 187 12.81 23.38 13.19
C VAL A 187 12.99 23.96 14.58
N LYS A 188 14.21 24.00 15.08
CA LYS A 188 14.54 24.65 16.36
C LYS A 188 14.45 26.16 16.26
N ASP A 189 14.25 26.81 17.40
CA ASP A 189 14.22 28.26 17.49
C ASP A 189 15.53 28.89 16.98
N GLY A 190 15.35 29.98 16.20
CA GLY A 190 16.46 30.68 15.56
C GLY A 190 16.92 30.08 14.24
N GLU A 191 16.42 28.92 13.83
CA GLU A 191 16.71 28.32 12.52
C GLU A 191 15.90 28.99 11.41
N ARG A 192 16.39 28.85 10.17
CA ARG A 192 15.65 29.23 8.98
C ARG A 192 14.43 28.31 8.81
N TYR A 193 13.30 28.87 8.44
CA TYR A 193 12.06 28.15 8.19
C TYR A 193 11.30 28.72 6.98
N ASP A 194 10.39 27.96 6.43
CA ASP A 194 9.54 28.38 5.30
C ASP A 194 8.28 29.09 5.81
N ARG A 195 7.65 28.57 6.85
CA ARG A 195 6.47 29.18 7.47
C ARG A 195 6.27 28.71 8.91
N THR A 196 5.36 29.37 9.60
CA THR A 196 4.88 28.99 10.93
C THR A 196 3.53 28.30 10.81
N ILE A 197 3.39 27.14 11.47
CA ILE A 197 2.09 26.54 11.76
C ILE A 197 1.61 27.19 13.04
N GLU A 198 0.52 27.95 12.94
CA GLU A 198 -0.01 28.67 14.08
C GLU A 198 -0.56 27.71 15.14
N GLY A 199 -0.23 27.98 16.39
CA GLY A 199 -0.81 27.30 17.54
C GLY A 199 -2.26 27.71 17.75
N GLY A 200 -2.97 26.93 18.55
CA GLY A 200 -4.36 27.21 18.88
C GLY A 200 -5.05 26.06 19.59
N LEU A 201 -6.34 26.20 19.81
CA LEU A 201 -7.13 25.14 20.44
C LEU A 201 -7.36 23.99 19.45
N CYS A 202 -6.96 22.79 19.85
CA CYS A 202 -7.13 21.57 19.05
C CYS A 202 -7.85 20.49 19.86
N ALA A 203 -8.76 19.77 19.22
CA ALA A 203 -9.19 18.46 19.69
C ALA A 203 -8.14 17.44 19.24
N VAL A 204 -7.57 16.72 20.18
CA VAL A 204 -6.40 15.86 19.95
C VAL A 204 -6.68 14.45 20.43
N THR A 205 -6.25 13.48 19.65
CA THR A 205 -6.18 12.08 20.08
C THR A 205 -4.86 11.43 19.66
N THR A 206 -4.56 10.28 20.26
CA THR A 206 -3.39 9.47 19.88
C THR A 206 -3.86 8.12 19.36
N HIS A 207 -3.41 7.79 18.17
CA HIS A 207 -3.60 6.47 17.58
C HIS A 207 -2.32 5.64 17.76
N TYR A 208 -2.48 4.40 18.22
CA TYR A 208 -1.43 3.41 18.27
C TYR A 208 -1.74 2.31 17.26
N GLY A 209 -0.77 1.97 16.43
CA GLY A 209 -0.89 0.91 15.44
C GLY A 209 -0.75 1.38 14.00
N SER A 210 -1.21 0.52 13.08
CA SER A 210 -1.12 0.74 11.64
C SER A 210 -1.89 1.98 11.17
N TYR A 211 -1.33 2.71 10.22
CA TYR A 211 -1.98 3.84 9.54
C TYR A 211 -3.30 3.47 8.87
N ALA A 212 -3.49 2.20 8.49
CA ALA A 212 -4.75 1.72 7.92
C ALA A 212 -5.97 1.89 8.86
N LYS A 213 -5.73 2.04 10.17
CA LYS A 213 -6.77 2.22 11.19
C LYS A 213 -6.93 3.67 11.67
N LEU A 214 -6.26 4.63 11.05
CA LEU A 214 -6.39 6.05 11.41
C LEU A 214 -7.81 6.57 11.27
N SER A 215 -8.60 6.04 10.32
CA SER A 215 -10.00 6.40 10.12
C SER A 215 -10.87 6.23 11.39
N GLU A 216 -10.55 5.25 12.24
CA GLU A 216 -11.24 5.04 13.52
C GLU A 216 -11.00 6.23 14.48
N ALA A 217 -9.75 6.69 14.56
CA ALA A 217 -9.37 7.84 15.38
C ALA A 217 -9.97 9.14 14.85
N TYR A 218 -9.95 9.34 13.52
CA TYR A 218 -10.62 10.47 12.87
C TYR A 218 -12.11 10.49 13.17
N GLY A 219 -12.81 9.36 13.01
CA GLY A 219 -14.23 9.22 13.33
C GLY A 219 -14.54 9.55 14.80
N ALA A 220 -13.71 9.11 15.74
CA ALA A 220 -13.86 9.39 17.17
C ALA A 220 -13.71 10.90 17.48
N VAL A 221 -12.71 11.57 16.90
CA VAL A 221 -12.52 13.02 17.07
C VAL A 221 -13.68 13.80 16.46
N MET A 222 -14.12 13.45 15.25
CA MET A 222 -15.25 14.11 14.59
C MET A 222 -16.55 14.01 15.41
N LYS A 223 -16.84 12.80 15.92
CA LYS A 223 -17.98 12.58 16.81
C LYS A 223 -17.87 13.45 18.06
N TRP A 224 -16.70 13.45 18.70
CA TRP A 224 -16.47 14.24 19.91
C TRP A 224 -16.66 15.75 19.65
N ILE A 225 -16.12 16.29 18.53
CA ILE A 225 -16.27 17.70 18.14
C ILE A 225 -17.76 18.07 18.05
N SER A 226 -18.56 17.21 17.38
CA SER A 226 -19.99 17.46 17.19
C SER A 226 -20.79 17.41 18.51
N GLU A 227 -20.37 16.59 19.47
CA GLU A 227 -21.03 16.40 20.76
C GLU A 227 -20.65 17.48 21.82
N ASN A 228 -19.51 18.19 21.58
CA ASN A 228 -18.94 19.11 22.58
C ASN A 228 -19.01 20.60 22.19
N GLY A 229 -19.90 20.97 21.24
CA GLY A 229 -20.10 22.37 20.85
C GLY A 229 -18.85 23.02 20.29
N CYS A 230 -18.13 22.28 19.47
CA CYS A 230 -16.95 22.74 18.74
C CYS A 230 -17.17 22.64 17.23
N ARG A 231 -16.49 23.50 16.47
CA ARG A 231 -16.40 23.36 15.02
C ARG A 231 -14.96 23.42 14.56
N ILE A 232 -14.65 22.74 13.46
CA ILE A 232 -13.32 22.74 12.84
C ILE A 232 -13.01 24.15 12.35
N ALA A 233 -11.82 24.65 12.67
CA ALA A 233 -11.37 26.00 12.35
C ALA A 233 -10.32 26.06 11.24
N ALA A 234 -9.56 24.96 11.05
CA ALA A 234 -8.51 24.86 10.04
C ALA A 234 -8.27 23.38 9.66
N ALA A 235 -7.42 23.13 8.67
CA ALA A 235 -7.03 21.83 8.21
C ALA A 235 -6.52 20.95 9.35
N PRO A 236 -6.99 19.69 9.46
CA PRO A 236 -6.47 18.74 10.43
C PRO A 236 -5.03 18.33 10.06
N TYR A 237 -4.28 17.92 11.07
CA TYR A 237 -2.91 17.46 10.85
C TYR A 237 -2.53 16.30 11.77
N GLU A 238 -1.57 15.54 11.30
CA GLU A 238 -0.98 14.42 12.02
C GLU A 238 0.45 14.74 12.43
N ILE A 239 0.86 14.30 13.61
CA ILE A 239 2.26 14.29 14.06
C ILE A 239 2.66 12.84 14.27
N TYR A 240 3.68 12.42 13.52
CA TYR A 240 4.25 11.08 13.59
C TYR A 240 5.30 11.01 14.69
N VAL A 241 4.94 10.41 15.82
CA VAL A 241 5.80 10.34 17.03
C VAL A 241 6.70 9.12 16.98
N ARG A 242 6.14 7.97 16.64
CA ARG A 242 6.86 6.71 16.43
C ARG A 242 6.34 6.03 15.16
N THR A 243 7.25 5.58 14.32
CA THR A 243 6.94 5.17 12.96
C THR A 243 7.63 3.85 12.59
N GLN A 244 7.33 3.35 11.40
CA GLN A 244 8.03 2.20 10.81
C GLN A 244 9.56 2.38 10.70
N PHE A 245 10.06 3.61 10.70
CA PHE A 245 11.50 3.89 10.61
C PHE A 245 12.22 3.70 11.94
N ASP A 246 11.50 3.64 13.05
CA ASP A 246 12.03 3.41 14.39
C ASP A 246 12.32 1.92 14.67
N LYS A 247 12.01 1.03 13.72
CA LYS A 247 12.21 -0.43 13.80
C LYS A 247 11.53 -1.07 15.02
N ILE A 248 10.37 -0.58 15.37
CA ILE A 248 9.50 -1.08 16.43
C ILE A 248 8.32 -1.87 15.83
N PRO A 249 7.65 -2.74 16.60
CA PRO A 249 6.42 -3.40 16.18
C PRO A 249 5.34 -2.41 15.75
N VAL A 250 4.48 -2.82 14.82
CA VAL A 250 3.40 -1.96 14.27
C VAL A 250 2.46 -1.45 15.37
N GLU A 251 2.16 -2.27 16.35
CA GLU A 251 1.33 -1.94 17.52
C GLU A 251 1.88 -0.80 18.38
N ASP A 252 3.19 -0.53 18.29
CA ASP A 252 3.87 0.54 19.01
C ASP A 252 4.02 1.84 18.19
N TRP A 253 3.58 1.85 16.93
CA TRP A 253 3.57 3.10 16.17
C TRP A 253 2.60 4.08 16.81
N GLU A 254 2.99 5.36 16.82
CA GLU A 254 2.24 6.41 17.49
C GLU A 254 2.03 7.60 16.56
N THR A 255 0.77 7.89 16.27
CA THR A 255 0.36 9.05 15.48
C THR A 255 -0.59 9.90 16.32
N ARG A 256 -0.26 11.16 16.52
CA ARG A 256 -1.16 12.12 17.16
C ARG A 256 -1.93 12.89 16.09
N ILE A 257 -3.23 12.94 16.23
CA ILE A 257 -4.16 13.59 15.29
C ILE A 257 -4.71 14.84 15.95
N PHE A 258 -4.61 15.95 15.24
CA PHE A 258 -4.99 17.27 15.70
C PHE A 258 -6.07 17.86 14.79
N PHE A 259 -7.17 18.26 15.37
CA PHE A 259 -8.21 19.05 14.71
C PHE A 259 -8.25 20.45 15.33
N PRO A 260 -7.74 21.49 14.63
CA PRO A 260 -7.89 22.86 15.09
C PRO A 260 -9.39 23.19 15.21
N VAL A 261 -9.82 23.66 16.37
CA VAL A 261 -11.24 23.91 16.66
C VAL A 261 -11.47 25.27 17.32
N ILE A 262 -12.68 25.76 17.18
CA ILE A 262 -13.20 26.88 17.99
C ILE A 262 -14.43 26.41 18.72
N LYS A 263 -14.64 26.92 19.94
CA LYS A 263 -15.88 26.69 20.69
C LYS A 263 -16.98 27.58 20.12
N GLU A 264 -18.18 27.00 19.97
CA GLU A 264 -19.40 27.75 19.63
C GLU A 264 -19.99 28.48 20.84
#